data_567c747e6e76b2723b5e72e3d0437244
#
_entry.id   567c747e6e76b2723b5e72e3d0437244
#
_cell.length_a   1.000
_cell.length_b   1.000
_cell.length_c   1.000
_cell.angle_alpha   90.00
_cell.angle_beta   90.00
_cell.angle_gamma   90.00
#
_symmetry.space_group_name_H-M   'P 1'
#
loop_
_entity.id
_entity.type
_entity.pdbx_description
1 polymer ?
#
loop_
_entity_poly.entity_id
_entity_poly.type
_entity_poly.pdbx_seq_one_letter_code
_entity_poly.pdbx_strand_id
1 'polypeptide(L)'
;MDYVKNLFSGDNKYKTVGLLIVLLCLIAASLYVYKKSISSKIKDTYAPNQEFVSNDTDKSAVLYYFYTTWCPHCKKTMPIWDDLVSELNNKELNGVSLTLIKVDCDKEQALAESFNVQGYPTIKLVYGGKTIEYDAKLDKSTMMEFLTSTL
;
A
#
# COMPACT_ATOMS: atom_id res chain seq x y z
N MET A 1 19.11 49.66 3.69
CA MET A 1 17.64 49.86 3.71
C MET A 1 17.11 50.60 2.48
N ASP A 2 17.99 51.15 1.65
CA ASP A 2 17.61 52.01 0.53
C ASP A 2 17.31 51.26 -0.79
N TYR A 3 17.76 50.00 -0.91
CA TYR A 3 17.51 49.19 -2.10
C TYR A 3 16.03 48.81 -2.26
N VAL A 4 15.31 48.58 -1.16
CA VAL A 4 13.90 48.24 -1.16
C VAL A 4 13.02 49.46 -1.46
N LYS A 5 13.43 50.68 -1.08
CA LYS A 5 12.69 51.91 -1.37
C LYS A 5 12.73 52.30 -2.84
N ASN A 6 13.84 52.02 -3.55
CA ASN A 6 13.99 52.29 -4.99
C ASN A 6 13.19 51.34 -5.87
N LEU A 7 12.78 50.17 -5.38
CA LEU A 7 11.89 49.22 -6.09
C LEU A 7 10.46 49.72 -6.20
N PHE A 8 10.03 50.65 -5.34
CA PHE A 8 8.67 51.21 -5.30
C PHE A 8 8.55 52.64 -5.82
N SER A 9 9.60 53.22 -6.37
CA SER A 9 9.58 54.54 -6.98
C SER A 9 9.00 54.51 -8.40
N GLY A 10 8.15 55.49 -8.70
CA GLY A 10 7.19 55.64 -9.78
C GLY A 10 7.39 54.98 -11.15
N ASP A 11 8.60 54.95 -11.70
CA ASP A 11 8.91 54.38 -13.03
C ASP A 11 9.12 52.86 -13.00
N ASN A 12 9.20 52.23 -11.83
CA ASN A 12 9.38 50.80 -11.66
C ASN A 12 8.07 50.04 -11.36
N LYS A 13 6.93 50.73 -11.21
CA LYS A 13 5.64 50.09 -10.89
C LYS A 13 5.28 48.98 -11.87
N TYR A 14 5.48 49.23 -13.17
CA TYR A 14 5.15 48.23 -14.20
C TYR A 14 6.14 47.05 -14.19
N LYS A 15 7.41 47.31 -13.83
CA LYS A 15 8.42 46.24 -13.70
C LYS A 15 8.15 45.36 -12.46
N THR A 16 7.75 45.96 -11.33
CA THR A 16 7.42 45.20 -10.12
C THR A 16 6.11 44.43 -10.29
N VAL A 17 5.10 45.02 -10.93
CA VAL A 17 3.84 44.29 -11.28
C VAL A 17 4.12 43.17 -12.25
N GLY A 18 4.93 43.37 -13.28
CA GLY A 18 5.35 42.31 -14.22
C GLY A 18 6.09 41.18 -13.51
N LEU A 19 6.99 41.51 -12.58
CA LEU A 19 7.71 40.48 -11.80
C LEU A 19 6.79 39.67 -10.90
N LEU A 20 5.79 40.30 -10.27
CA LEU A 20 4.79 39.62 -9.45
C LEU A 20 3.90 38.69 -10.29
N ILE A 21 3.52 39.09 -11.49
CA ILE A 21 2.72 38.24 -12.42
C ILE A 21 3.55 37.01 -12.83
N VAL A 22 4.82 37.19 -13.17
CA VAL A 22 5.72 36.07 -13.52
C VAL A 22 5.85 35.11 -12.35
N LEU A 23 6.02 35.63 -11.14
CA LEU A 23 6.14 34.82 -9.91
C LEU A 23 4.86 34.03 -9.63
N LEU A 24 3.68 34.63 -9.81
CA LEU A 24 2.41 33.94 -9.69
C LEU A 24 2.21 32.86 -10.75
N CYS A 25 2.64 33.12 -11.99
CA CYS A 25 2.61 32.12 -13.06
C CYS A 25 3.52 30.93 -12.76
N LEU A 26 4.71 31.16 -12.20
CA LEU A 26 5.64 30.09 -11.81
C LEU A 26 5.09 29.26 -10.66
N ILE A 27 4.45 29.88 -9.67
CA ILE A 27 3.79 29.17 -8.58
C ILE A 27 2.61 28.33 -9.12
N ALA A 28 1.78 28.92 -9.98
CA ALA A 28 0.66 28.20 -10.59
C ALA A 28 1.13 27.02 -11.44
N ALA A 29 2.20 27.18 -12.24
CA ALA A 29 2.82 26.13 -13.02
C ALA A 29 3.40 25.03 -12.13
N SER A 30 4.08 25.39 -11.04
CA SER A 30 4.62 24.46 -10.06
C SER A 30 3.50 23.64 -9.39
N LEU A 31 2.42 24.28 -8.96
CA LEU A 31 1.26 23.61 -8.38
C LEU A 31 0.54 22.71 -9.39
N TYR A 32 0.46 23.12 -10.65
CA TYR A 32 -0.12 22.31 -11.71
C TYR A 32 0.70 21.04 -11.99
N VAL A 33 2.03 21.19 -12.10
CA VAL A 33 2.95 20.04 -12.27
C VAL A 33 2.91 19.13 -11.05
N TYR A 34 2.90 19.71 -9.85
CA TYR A 34 2.79 18.95 -8.60
C TYR A 34 1.50 18.13 -8.55
N LYS A 35 0.34 18.76 -8.81
CA LYS A 35 -0.95 18.05 -8.87
C LYS A 35 -0.97 16.97 -9.95
N LYS A 36 -0.47 17.27 -11.15
CA LYS A 36 -0.43 16.32 -12.27
C LYS A 36 0.51 15.15 -12.00
N SER A 37 1.69 15.42 -11.43
CA SER A 37 2.71 14.38 -11.17
C SER A 37 2.35 13.49 -9.98
N ILE A 38 1.74 14.04 -8.92
CA ILE A 38 1.35 13.27 -7.73
C ILE A 38 0.00 12.59 -7.93
N SER A 39 -0.97 13.28 -8.55
CA SER A 39 -2.29 12.69 -8.79
C SER A 39 -2.25 11.49 -9.75
N SER A 40 -1.32 11.48 -10.72
CA SER A 40 -1.15 10.32 -11.60
C SER A 40 -0.44 9.15 -10.90
N LYS A 41 0.55 9.43 -10.05
CA LYS A 41 1.25 8.37 -9.30
C LYS A 41 0.41 7.74 -8.20
N ILE A 42 -0.50 8.50 -7.60
CA ILE A 42 -1.42 7.97 -6.57
C ILE A 42 -2.55 7.14 -7.20
N LYS A 43 -2.93 7.42 -8.45
CA LYS A 43 -3.97 6.62 -9.14
C LYS A 43 -3.52 5.23 -9.59
N ASP A 44 -2.22 5.04 -9.81
CA ASP A 44 -1.70 3.77 -10.36
C ASP A 44 -1.23 2.78 -9.25
N THR A 45 -1.24 3.17 -7.97
CA THR A 45 -0.74 2.32 -6.88
C THR A 45 -1.83 1.83 -5.92
N TYR A 46 -3.04 2.40 -5.99
CA TYR A 46 -4.19 1.92 -5.24
C TYR A 46 -5.16 1.24 -6.20
N ALA A 47 -4.98 -0.07 -6.40
CA ALA A 47 -6.12 -0.89 -6.75
C ALA A 47 -7.09 -0.75 -5.56
N PRO A 48 -8.30 -0.14 -5.74
CA PRO A 48 -9.26 -0.16 -4.67
C PRO A 48 -9.45 -1.63 -4.31
N ASN A 49 -9.14 -2.01 -3.08
CA ASN A 49 -9.67 -3.23 -2.53
C ASN A 49 -11.14 -3.20 -2.93
N GLN A 50 -11.60 -4.18 -3.68
CA GLN A 50 -13.03 -4.38 -3.87
C GLN A 50 -13.62 -4.17 -2.50
N GLU A 51 -14.43 -3.10 -2.36
CA GLU A 51 -15.16 -2.87 -1.13
C GLU A 51 -15.81 -4.19 -0.80
N PHE A 52 -15.32 -4.80 0.24
CA PHE A 52 -15.90 -6.00 0.80
C PHE A 52 -17.24 -5.56 1.35
N VAL A 53 -18.26 -5.57 0.48
CA VAL A 53 -19.64 -5.30 0.85
C VAL A 53 -20.00 -6.39 1.83
N SER A 54 -19.94 -6.02 3.08
CA SER A 54 -20.21 -6.80 4.27
C SER A 54 -21.64 -7.30 4.27
N ASN A 55 -21.88 -8.48 3.72
CA ASN A 55 -22.99 -9.36 4.10
C ASN A 55 -22.61 -10.85 4.04
N ASP A 56 -21.33 -11.18 3.78
CA ASP A 56 -20.86 -12.56 3.68
C ASP A 56 -19.45 -12.72 4.31
N THR A 57 -19.17 -11.94 5.38
CA THR A 57 -17.86 -11.92 6.06
C THR A 57 -17.44 -13.27 6.63
N ASP A 58 -18.41 -14.17 6.84
CA ASP A 58 -18.16 -15.51 7.37
C ASP A 58 -17.91 -16.57 6.28
N LYS A 59 -17.99 -16.18 4.99
CA LYS A 59 -17.77 -17.10 3.86
C LYS A 59 -16.53 -16.82 3.03
N SER A 60 -15.75 -15.80 3.40
CA SER A 60 -14.50 -15.48 2.72
C SER A 60 -13.40 -15.12 3.70
N ALA A 61 -12.20 -15.60 3.38
CA ALA A 61 -10.98 -15.33 4.13
C ALA A 61 -9.86 -14.89 3.20
N VAL A 62 -9.01 -14.00 3.66
CA VAL A 62 -7.84 -13.54 2.92
C VAL A 62 -6.59 -13.78 3.75
N LEU A 63 -5.66 -14.56 3.18
CA LEU A 63 -4.36 -14.84 3.78
C LEU A 63 -3.31 -13.95 3.11
N TYR A 64 -2.70 -13.06 3.87
CA TYR A 64 -1.67 -12.15 3.42
C TYR A 64 -0.28 -12.66 3.79
N TYR A 65 0.66 -12.59 2.83
CA TYR A 65 2.09 -12.84 3.04
C TYR A 65 2.85 -11.55 2.78
N PHE A 66 3.31 -10.92 3.85
CA PHE A 66 4.10 -9.69 3.83
C PHE A 66 5.58 -10.01 3.72
N TYR A 67 6.24 -9.51 2.70
CA TYR A 67 7.64 -9.78 2.42
C TYR A 67 8.38 -8.56 1.88
N THR A 68 9.71 -8.65 1.86
CA THR A 68 10.59 -7.75 1.13
C THR A 68 11.57 -8.53 0.26
N THR A 69 12.05 -7.91 -0.81
CA THR A 69 12.93 -8.59 -1.79
C THR A 69 14.33 -8.86 -1.24
N TRP A 70 14.79 -8.07 -0.28
CA TRP A 70 16.10 -8.19 0.36
C TRP A 70 16.12 -9.17 1.54
N CYS A 71 14.99 -9.57 2.10
CA CYS A 71 14.90 -10.42 3.29
C CYS A 71 15.30 -11.87 2.99
N PRO A 72 16.36 -12.42 3.65
CA PRO A 72 16.80 -13.81 3.41
C PRO A 72 15.77 -14.85 3.86
N HIS A 73 15.03 -14.58 4.94
CA HIS A 73 13.97 -15.47 5.43
C HIS A 73 12.81 -15.55 4.44
N CYS A 74 12.43 -14.41 3.84
CA CYS A 74 11.41 -14.37 2.81
C CYS A 74 11.80 -15.21 1.60
N LYS A 75 13.06 -15.12 1.14
CA LYS A 75 13.55 -15.92 0.01
C LYS A 75 13.46 -17.43 0.26
N LYS A 76 13.64 -17.88 1.51
CA LYS A 76 13.53 -19.30 1.87
C LYS A 76 12.08 -19.77 1.94
N THR A 77 11.17 -18.92 2.36
CA THR A 77 9.75 -19.28 2.54
C THR A 77 8.89 -19.00 1.31
N MET A 78 9.37 -18.19 0.36
CA MET A 78 8.65 -17.85 -0.88
C MET A 78 8.23 -19.08 -1.70
N PRO A 79 9.08 -20.10 -1.95
CA PRO A 79 8.65 -21.30 -2.67
C PRO A 79 7.50 -22.03 -1.99
N ILE A 80 7.53 -22.13 -0.64
CA ILE A 80 6.47 -22.79 0.14
C ILE A 80 5.15 -22.00 0.00
N TRP A 81 5.24 -20.67 0.04
CA TRP A 81 4.09 -19.81 -0.20
C TRP A 81 3.51 -19.97 -1.61
N ASP A 82 4.37 -19.97 -2.62
CA ASP A 82 3.93 -20.13 -4.02
C ASP A 82 3.26 -21.49 -4.26
N ASP A 83 3.73 -22.55 -3.60
CA ASP A 83 3.07 -23.87 -3.59
C ASP A 83 1.67 -23.79 -2.93
N LEU A 84 1.56 -23.11 -1.78
CA LEU A 84 0.27 -22.89 -1.11
C LEU A 84 -0.70 -22.10 -1.99
N VAL A 85 -0.23 -21.06 -2.67
CA VAL A 85 -1.03 -20.28 -3.62
C VAL A 85 -1.57 -21.19 -4.73
N SER A 86 -0.73 -22.04 -5.32
CA SER A 86 -1.15 -22.95 -6.40
C SER A 86 -2.24 -23.94 -5.95
N GLU A 87 -2.23 -24.34 -4.70
CA GLU A 87 -3.16 -25.33 -4.16
C GLU A 87 -4.43 -24.74 -3.56
N LEU A 88 -4.33 -23.59 -2.88
CA LEU A 88 -5.39 -23.08 -2.02
C LEU A 88 -6.06 -21.80 -2.53
N ASN A 89 -5.40 -21.05 -3.42
CA ASN A 89 -5.94 -19.78 -3.86
C ASN A 89 -7.25 -19.94 -4.61
N ASN A 90 -8.25 -19.15 -4.22
CA ASN A 90 -9.61 -19.18 -4.75
C ASN A 90 -10.31 -20.57 -4.59
N LYS A 91 -9.92 -21.35 -3.59
CA LYS A 91 -10.61 -22.60 -3.22
C LYS A 91 -11.38 -22.41 -1.93
N GLU A 92 -12.37 -23.28 -1.74
CA GLU A 92 -13.13 -23.34 -0.49
C GLU A 92 -12.46 -24.31 0.48
N LEU A 93 -12.32 -23.85 1.72
CA LEU A 93 -11.90 -24.64 2.87
C LEU A 93 -12.94 -24.49 3.98
N ASN A 94 -13.51 -25.59 4.43
CA ASN A 94 -14.61 -25.60 5.42
C ASN A 94 -15.81 -24.70 5.04
N GLY A 95 -16.09 -24.52 3.75
CA GLY A 95 -17.17 -23.65 3.26
C GLY A 95 -16.81 -22.17 3.19
N VAL A 96 -15.53 -21.83 3.43
CA VAL A 96 -14.99 -20.47 3.34
C VAL A 96 -14.12 -20.35 2.10
N SER A 97 -14.39 -19.37 1.26
CA SER A 97 -13.55 -19.06 0.08
C SER A 97 -12.26 -18.40 0.52
N LEU A 98 -11.13 -19.01 0.20
CA LEU A 98 -9.80 -18.55 0.62
C LEU A 98 -9.07 -17.87 -0.53
N THR A 99 -8.61 -16.63 -0.30
CA THR A 99 -7.75 -15.88 -1.22
C THR A 99 -6.38 -15.68 -0.60
N LEU A 100 -5.31 -15.97 -1.35
CA LEU A 100 -3.94 -15.78 -0.91
C LEU A 100 -3.31 -14.59 -1.64
N ILE A 101 -2.79 -13.62 -0.89
CA ILE A 101 -2.21 -12.39 -1.42
C ILE A 101 -0.78 -12.22 -0.93
N LYS A 102 0.13 -11.96 -1.87
CA LYS A 102 1.53 -11.64 -1.58
C LYS A 102 1.75 -10.13 -1.67
N VAL A 103 2.23 -9.52 -0.59
CA VAL A 103 2.42 -8.07 -0.44
C VAL A 103 3.90 -7.74 -0.40
N ASP A 104 4.38 -7.01 -1.39
CA ASP A 104 5.74 -6.47 -1.44
C ASP A 104 5.80 -5.18 -0.60
N CYS A 105 6.31 -5.29 0.62
CA CYS A 105 6.32 -4.18 1.58
C CYS A 105 7.30 -3.04 1.20
N ASP A 106 8.21 -3.27 0.26
CA ASP A 106 9.03 -2.20 -0.31
C ASP A 106 8.19 -1.26 -1.20
N LYS A 107 7.11 -1.80 -1.80
CA LYS A 107 6.20 -1.05 -2.69
C LYS A 107 4.91 -0.64 -2.00
N GLU A 108 4.39 -1.48 -1.12
CA GLU A 108 3.07 -1.34 -0.49
C GLU A 108 3.20 -1.02 1.01
N GLN A 109 4.02 -0.02 1.34
CA GLN A 109 4.32 0.38 2.73
C GLN A 109 3.07 0.74 3.53
N ALA A 110 2.16 1.51 2.93
CA ALA A 110 0.92 1.91 3.60
C ALA A 110 0.04 0.71 3.98
N LEU A 111 0.02 -0.33 3.15
CA LEU A 111 -0.70 -1.57 3.46
C LEU A 111 -0.01 -2.33 4.60
N ALA A 112 1.31 -2.46 4.56
CA ALA A 112 2.07 -3.10 5.63
C ALA A 112 1.90 -2.38 6.98
N GLU A 113 1.89 -1.05 6.98
CA GLU A 113 1.62 -0.22 8.16
C GLU A 113 0.19 -0.43 8.68
N SER A 114 -0.82 -0.48 7.82
CA SER A 114 -2.21 -0.70 8.21
C SER A 114 -2.43 -2.06 8.90
N PHE A 115 -1.63 -3.06 8.52
CA PHE A 115 -1.59 -4.37 9.15
C PHE A 115 -0.61 -4.46 10.33
N ASN A 116 0.04 -3.35 10.73
CA ASN A 116 1.02 -3.30 11.81
C ASN A 116 2.12 -4.38 11.66
N VAL A 117 2.69 -4.50 10.46
CA VAL A 117 3.76 -5.46 10.17
C VAL A 117 5.09 -4.96 10.75
N GLN A 118 5.67 -5.71 11.69
CA GLN A 118 6.90 -5.33 12.40
C GLN A 118 8.15 -6.04 11.90
N GLY A 119 8.01 -7.07 11.07
CA GLY A 119 9.13 -7.85 10.55
C GLY A 119 8.74 -8.69 9.33
N TYR A 120 9.72 -9.36 8.74
CA TYR A 120 9.50 -10.13 7.51
C TYR A 120 10.15 -11.53 7.57
N PRO A 121 9.47 -12.57 7.04
CA PRO A 121 8.09 -12.53 6.56
C PRO A 121 7.09 -12.47 7.72
N THR A 122 5.93 -11.86 7.48
CA THR A 122 4.77 -11.91 8.39
C THR A 122 3.57 -12.43 7.59
N ILE A 123 2.79 -13.31 8.20
CA ILE A 123 1.58 -13.88 7.59
C ILE A 123 0.38 -13.53 8.46
N LYS A 124 -0.68 -12.99 7.82
CA LYS A 124 -1.92 -12.62 8.52
C LYS A 124 -3.13 -13.11 7.78
N LEU A 125 -4.06 -13.72 8.51
CA LEU A 125 -5.36 -14.15 8.02
C LEU A 125 -6.42 -13.12 8.42
N VAL A 126 -7.18 -12.64 7.46
CA VAL A 126 -8.38 -11.82 7.69
C VAL A 126 -9.60 -12.69 7.48
N TYR A 127 -10.38 -12.91 8.54
CA TYR A 127 -11.58 -13.73 8.52
C TYR A 127 -12.59 -13.25 9.58
N GLY A 128 -13.86 -13.19 9.26
CA GLY A 128 -14.92 -12.78 10.17
C GLY A 128 -14.68 -11.38 10.77
N GLY A 129 -14.10 -10.45 10.02
CA GLY A 129 -13.74 -9.10 10.49
C GLY A 129 -12.56 -9.04 11.48
N LYS A 130 -11.85 -10.15 11.67
CA LYS A 130 -10.67 -10.24 12.55
C LYS A 130 -9.41 -10.43 11.73
N THR A 131 -8.30 -9.89 12.22
CA THR A 131 -6.96 -10.16 11.69
C THR A 131 -6.21 -11.06 12.67
N ILE A 132 -5.79 -12.23 12.21
CA ILE A 132 -5.11 -13.27 13.00
C ILE A 132 -3.71 -13.42 12.42
N GLU A 133 -2.68 -13.26 13.25
CA GLU A 133 -1.29 -13.46 12.84
C GLU A 133 -0.91 -14.95 12.98
N TYR A 134 -0.25 -15.46 11.94
CA TYR A 134 0.35 -16.79 11.97
C TYR A 134 1.79 -16.68 12.44
N ASP A 135 2.08 -17.17 13.64
CA ASP A 135 3.37 -17.04 14.33
C ASP A 135 4.24 -18.30 14.30
N ALA A 136 3.76 -19.35 13.62
CA ALA A 136 4.52 -20.60 13.47
C ALA A 136 5.48 -20.56 12.28
N LYS A 137 6.40 -21.54 12.22
CA LYS A 137 7.25 -21.73 11.04
C LYS A 137 6.38 -22.06 9.83
N LEU A 138 6.60 -21.33 8.73
CA LEU A 138 5.87 -21.60 7.50
C LEU A 138 6.34 -22.92 6.88
N ASP A 139 5.47 -23.90 6.96
CA ASP A 139 5.47 -25.11 6.15
C ASP A 139 4.00 -25.47 5.79
N LYS A 140 3.87 -26.37 4.84
CA LYS A 140 2.54 -26.69 4.30
C LYS A 140 1.63 -27.35 5.34
N SER A 141 2.14 -28.24 6.17
CA SER A 141 1.34 -29.01 7.14
C SER A 141 0.82 -28.09 8.24
N THR A 142 1.68 -27.25 8.83
CA THR A 142 1.29 -26.34 9.89
C THR A 142 0.37 -25.22 9.39
N MET A 143 0.55 -24.78 8.13
CA MET A 143 -0.37 -23.81 7.53
C MET A 143 -1.75 -24.42 7.28
N MET A 144 -1.82 -25.66 6.81
CA MET A 144 -3.10 -26.35 6.62
C MET A 144 -3.82 -26.59 7.95
N GLU A 145 -3.08 -26.97 9.00
CA GLU A 145 -3.65 -27.13 10.34
C GLU A 145 -4.18 -25.79 10.89
N PHE A 146 -3.43 -24.71 10.75
CA PHE A 146 -3.87 -23.37 11.13
C PHE A 146 -5.14 -22.95 10.39
N LEU A 147 -5.16 -23.09 9.07
CA LEU A 147 -6.34 -22.71 8.27
C LEU A 147 -7.56 -23.57 8.61
N THR A 148 -7.38 -24.88 8.75
CA THR A 148 -8.50 -25.81 9.06
C THR A 148 -9.06 -25.58 10.46
N SER A 149 -8.23 -25.17 11.41
CA SER A 149 -8.67 -24.89 12.78
C SER A 149 -9.29 -23.51 12.95
N THR A 150 -9.00 -22.57 12.03
CA THR A 150 -9.42 -21.17 12.13
C THR A 150 -10.66 -20.87 11.29
N LEU A 151 -10.80 -21.51 10.13
CA LEU A 151 -11.92 -21.40 9.19
C LEU A 151 -12.96 -22.50 9.43
#